data_581f568b7611933a4f51b2942f880735
#
_entry.id   581f568b7611933a4f51b2942f880735
#
_cell.length_a   1.000
_cell.length_b   1.000
_cell.length_c   1.000
_cell.angle_alpha   90.00
_cell.angle_beta   90.00
_cell.angle_gamma   90.00
#
_symmetry.space_group_name_H-M   'P 1'
#
loop_
_entity.id
_entity.type
_entity.pdbx_description
1 polymer ?
#
loop_
_entity_poly.entity_id
_entity_poly.type
_entity_poly.pdbx_seq_one_letter_code
_entity_poly.pdbx_strand_id
1 'polypeptide(L)'
;MDQQRIPLAEHLQVFADSNPISFHVPGHKHGQIFSPAYKADFQQMLRWDVTEITGMDDLHAPTGVIAEAERLAADFFKTEHTFFLVGGSTAGNLAMILATCKQGEKILVQRNCHKSVMNGLELAGAKPVFLAPNWDDNVKRYTSPSYETVEAAIEQHPDVQALVLTYPDYFGQTYNLKKMIDKAHQYNIPVLVDEAHGVHFALGDPFPASAIQLGADAVVHSAHKMAPAMTMASYLHILTPRIDTTRIAHYLQAIQSSSPSYILMASLDMARHFLANFSAGERIKVIKSVEYVKTLFSAFPFWEAVPSGDPLKLTFHVKHSFSTRSVVNLLEKAGIFPELATEEQILFIHGLVPFEQIEMLEKRLKTIEHPLKKSVNRATIEKINLFPDKIQELDLSYQEMNNYTTYLVPVKESIGAIAAEAIIPYPPGIPVLLKGERIKQAHIAHLEKLVEQGVRIQHRDSGVRIYRNKGER
;
A
#
# COMPACT_ATOMS: atom_id res chain seq x y z
N MET A 1 20.75 18.33 7.54
CA MET A 1 20.98 18.89 6.17
C MET A 1 19.99 20.03 5.93
N ASP A 2 20.23 20.89 4.92
CA ASP A 2 19.31 21.99 4.58
C ASP A 2 18.08 21.46 3.85
N GLN A 3 16.97 21.33 4.54
CA GLN A 3 15.72 20.77 4.02
C GLN A 3 14.94 21.77 3.12
N GLN A 4 15.42 23.00 2.94
CA GLN A 4 14.84 23.95 1.99
C GLN A 4 15.23 23.64 0.54
N ARG A 5 16.28 22.90 0.30
CA ARG A 5 16.75 22.54 -1.04
C ARG A 5 15.89 21.47 -1.68
N ILE A 6 15.73 21.56 -3.01
CA ILE A 6 15.03 20.57 -3.85
C ILE A 6 15.96 20.22 -5.03
N PRO A 7 17.13 19.57 -4.76
CA PRO A 7 18.24 19.52 -5.72
C PRO A 7 17.86 18.90 -7.06
N LEU A 8 17.04 17.85 -7.08
CA LEU A 8 16.67 17.18 -8.32
C LEU A 8 15.71 18.03 -9.16
N ALA A 9 14.69 18.62 -8.56
CA ALA A 9 13.75 19.50 -9.27
C ALA A 9 14.44 20.78 -9.76
N GLU A 10 15.30 21.41 -8.94
CA GLU A 10 16.11 22.57 -9.30
C GLU A 10 17.00 22.26 -10.50
N HIS A 11 17.67 21.11 -10.50
CA HIS A 11 18.56 20.70 -11.58
C HIS A 11 17.81 20.45 -12.89
N LEU A 12 16.66 19.78 -12.86
CA LEU A 12 15.81 19.58 -14.03
C LEU A 12 15.29 20.90 -14.59
N GLN A 13 14.95 21.87 -13.72
CA GLN A 13 14.53 23.18 -14.17
C GLN A 13 15.66 23.94 -14.90
N VAL A 14 16.87 23.95 -14.34
CA VAL A 14 18.05 24.57 -14.94
C VAL A 14 18.34 23.95 -16.32
N PHE A 15 18.30 22.63 -16.41
CA PHE A 15 18.48 21.93 -17.69
C PHE A 15 17.40 22.31 -18.71
N ALA A 16 16.14 22.30 -18.32
CA ALA A 16 15.03 22.67 -19.19
C ALA A 16 15.13 24.11 -19.69
N ASP A 17 15.60 25.05 -18.84
CA ASP A 17 15.73 26.47 -19.19
C ASP A 17 16.94 26.75 -20.10
N SER A 18 17.92 25.84 -20.14
CA SER A 18 19.03 25.93 -21.10
C SER A 18 18.60 25.71 -22.55
N ASN A 19 17.35 25.27 -22.80
CA ASN A 19 16.80 24.94 -24.11
C ASN A 19 17.70 24.00 -24.92
N PRO A 20 18.05 22.83 -24.40
CA PRO A 20 19.00 21.94 -25.03
C PRO A 20 18.48 21.38 -26.36
N ILE A 21 19.39 21.22 -27.34
CA ILE A 21 19.08 20.55 -28.61
C ILE A 21 19.12 19.04 -28.38
N SER A 22 17.95 18.39 -28.43
CA SER A 22 17.83 16.98 -28.08
C SER A 22 18.01 16.05 -29.24
N PHE A 23 19.16 15.32 -29.28
CA PHE A 23 19.37 14.13 -30.09
C PHE A 23 19.32 12.82 -29.31
N HIS A 24 19.04 12.92 -27.97
CA HIS A 24 18.87 11.77 -27.06
C HIS A 24 17.40 11.38 -26.89
N VAL A 25 17.14 10.22 -26.29
CA VAL A 25 15.81 9.82 -25.80
C VAL A 25 15.42 10.68 -24.59
N PRO A 26 14.14 10.86 -24.28
CA PRO A 26 12.93 10.25 -24.87
C PRO A 26 12.57 10.81 -26.26
N GLY A 27 11.75 10.03 -27.00
CA GLY A 27 11.38 10.32 -28.39
C GLY A 27 10.57 11.60 -28.59
N HIS A 28 9.95 12.17 -27.57
CA HIS A 28 9.20 13.44 -27.66
C HIS A 28 10.10 14.69 -27.76
N LYS A 29 11.42 14.55 -27.58
CA LYS A 29 12.39 15.66 -27.74
C LYS A 29 12.00 16.92 -26.98
N HIS A 30 11.92 16.83 -25.62
CA HIS A 30 11.44 17.90 -24.74
C HIS A 30 10.09 18.50 -25.14
N GLY A 31 9.18 17.64 -25.65
CA GLY A 31 7.85 18.04 -26.08
C GLY A 31 7.76 18.66 -27.48
N GLN A 32 8.86 18.65 -28.27
CA GLN A 32 8.81 19.09 -29.67
C GLN A 32 7.90 18.16 -30.49
N ILE A 33 7.99 16.85 -30.25
CA ILE A 33 7.21 15.80 -30.91
C ILE A 33 6.20 15.28 -29.89
N PHE A 34 4.95 15.71 -29.99
CA PHE A 34 3.84 15.25 -29.14
C PHE A 34 2.50 15.42 -29.83
N SER A 35 1.43 14.79 -29.31
CA SER A 35 0.08 14.97 -29.84
C SER A 35 -0.34 16.44 -29.79
N PRO A 36 -0.68 17.09 -30.95
CA PRO A 36 -1.04 18.51 -30.96
C PRO A 36 -2.22 18.84 -30.02
N ALA A 37 -3.17 17.90 -29.85
CA ALA A 37 -4.37 18.10 -29.05
C ALA A 37 -4.07 18.24 -27.52
N TYR A 38 -2.96 17.64 -27.06
CA TYR A 38 -2.61 17.60 -25.64
C TYR A 38 -1.24 18.21 -25.32
N LYS A 39 -0.58 18.79 -26.31
CA LYS A 39 0.78 19.34 -26.16
C LYS A 39 0.86 20.40 -25.08
N ALA A 40 -0.13 21.30 -25.05
CA ALA A 40 -0.17 22.39 -24.06
C ALA A 40 -0.27 21.84 -22.63
N ASP A 41 -1.04 20.80 -22.40
CA ASP A 41 -1.27 20.22 -21.08
C ASP A 41 -0.01 19.53 -20.52
N PHE A 42 0.82 18.95 -21.41
CA PHE A 42 2.02 18.19 -21.03
C PHE A 42 3.33 18.98 -21.17
N GLN A 43 3.32 20.14 -21.79
CA GLN A 43 4.55 20.87 -22.23
C GLN A 43 5.60 21.03 -21.12
N GLN A 44 5.17 21.46 -19.91
CA GLN A 44 6.11 21.65 -18.80
C GLN A 44 6.72 20.32 -18.34
N MET A 45 5.91 19.29 -18.19
CA MET A 45 6.38 17.98 -17.74
C MET A 45 7.34 17.34 -18.74
N LEU A 46 7.06 17.46 -20.05
CA LEU A 46 7.91 16.92 -21.12
C LEU A 46 9.30 17.59 -21.19
N ARG A 47 9.45 18.80 -20.65
CA ARG A 47 10.77 19.45 -20.53
C ARG A 47 11.65 18.85 -19.44
N TRP A 48 11.03 18.24 -18.43
CA TRP A 48 11.69 17.56 -17.31
C TRP A 48 11.86 16.05 -17.54
N ASP A 49 11.17 15.50 -18.55
CA ASP A 49 11.24 14.07 -18.86
C ASP A 49 12.49 13.76 -19.68
N VAL A 50 13.51 13.34 -18.97
CA VAL A 50 14.85 12.99 -19.49
C VAL A 50 15.23 11.57 -19.08
N THR A 51 16.40 11.12 -19.53
CA THR A 51 17.03 9.87 -19.08
C THR A 51 18.40 10.17 -18.47
N GLU A 52 19.23 9.15 -18.22
CA GLU A 52 20.55 9.23 -17.59
C GLU A 52 21.60 9.86 -18.51
N ILE A 53 21.28 11.01 -19.10
CA ILE A 53 22.24 11.77 -19.92
C ILE A 53 23.28 12.48 -19.03
N THR A 54 24.37 12.90 -19.62
CA THR A 54 25.46 13.59 -18.92
C THR A 54 24.91 14.73 -18.03
N GLY A 55 25.20 14.66 -16.74
CA GLY A 55 24.77 15.62 -15.73
C GLY A 55 23.47 15.28 -15.00
N MET A 56 22.68 14.29 -15.47
CA MET A 56 21.39 13.95 -14.85
C MET A 56 21.46 12.94 -13.69
N ASP A 57 22.62 12.33 -13.43
CA ASP A 57 22.78 11.25 -12.45
C ASP A 57 22.08 9.94 -12.88
N ASP A 58 22.29 8.84 -12.14
CA ASP A 58 21.71 7.53 -12.40
C ASP A 58 21.07 6.99 -11.10
N LEU A 59 19.77 6.65 -11.14
CA LEU A 59 19.06 6.13 -9.97
C LEU A 59 19.68 4.84 -9.40
N HIS A 60 20.31 4.03 -10.26
CA HIS A 60 20.87 2.74 -9.87
C HIS A 60 22.34 2.80 -9.41
N ALA A 61 22.98 3.95 -9.63
CA ALA A 61 24.33 4.25 -9.16
C ALA A 61 24.48 5.75 -8.84
N PRO A 62 23.66 6.29 -7.93
CA PRO A 62 23.57 7.73 -7.75
C PRO A 62 24.82 8.31 -7.11
N THR A 63 25.38 9.35 -7.74
CA THR A 63 26.57 10.07 -7.26
C THR A 63 26.38 11.58 -7.27
N GLY A 64 25.35 12.08 -7.95
CA GLY A 64 25.02 13.48 -8.16
C GLY A 64 23.76 13.94 -7.45
N VAL A 65 22.84 14.55 -8.22
CA VAL A 65 21.61 15.20 -7.69
C VAL A 65 20.59 14.20 -7.12
N ILE A 66 20.54 12.97 -7.67
CA ILE A 66 19.69 11.90 -7.11
C ILE A 66 20.24 11.49 -5.75
N ALA A 67 21.56 11.23 -5.64
CA ALA A 67 22.20 10.91 -4.37
C ALA A 67 22.01 12.03 -3.33
N GLU A 68 22.02 13.29 -3.74
CA GLU A 68 21.76 14.41 -2.83
C GLU A 68 20.31 14.42 -2.35
N ALA A 69 19.35 14.21 -3.23
CA ALA A 69 17.92 14.13 -2.89
C ALA A 69 17.62 12.95 -1.95
N GLU A 70 18.22 11.77 -2.20
CA GLU A 70 18.09 10.59 -1.34
C GLU A 70 18.72 10.82 0.05
N ARG A 71 19.88 11.50 0.14
CA ARG A 71 20.48 11.88 1.43
C ARG A 71 19.63 12.89 2.21
N LEU A 72 19.00 13.86 1.54
CA LEU A 72 18.04 14.77 2.16
C LEU A 72 16.82 14.02 2.69
N ALA A 73 16.31 13.03 1.95
CA ALA A 73 15.21 12.18 2.40
C ALA A 73 15.65 11.33 3.61
N ALA A 74 16.82 10.71 3.58
CA ALA A 74 17.35 9.96 4.72
C ALA A 74 17.52 10.83 5.97
N ASP A 75 18.02 12.07 5.81
CA ASP A 75 18.13 13.03 6.92
C ASP A 75 16.77 13.45 7.48
N PHE A 76 15.78 13.69 6.64
CA PHE A 76 14.41 14.03 7.07
C PHE A 76 13.75 12.86 7.82
N PHE A 77 13.75 11.67 7.23
CA PHE A 77 13.12 10.48 7.82
C PHE A 77 13.93 9.85 8.95
N LYS A 78 15.19 10.30 9.20
CA LYS A 78 16.10 9.76 10.20
C LYS A 78 16.44 8.29 9.96
N THR A 79 16.83 7.97 8.73
CA THR A 79 17.21 6.63 8.29
C THR A 79 18.68 6.57 7.87
N GLU A 80 19.29 5.39 7.86
CA GLU A 80 20.66 5.22 7.36
C GLU A 80 20.73 5.42 5.85
N HIS A 81 19.71 4.91 5.14
CA HIS A 81 19.59 5.07 3.70
C HIS A 81 18.11 5.19 3.28
N THR A 82 17.85 6.00 2.26
CA THR A 82 16.53 6.12 1.62
C THR A 82 16.69 6.02 0.12
N PHE A 83 16.07 5.01 -0.47
CA PHE A 83 16.00 4.82 -1.92
C PHE A 83 14.74 5.46 -2.49
N PHE A 84 14.87 6.12 -3.63
CA PHE A 84 13.72 6.56 -4.42
C PHE A 84 13.18 5.40 -5.27
N LEU A 85 11.87 5.24 -5.23
CA LEU A 85 11.17 4.19 -5.97
C LEU A 85 10.24 4.81 -7.02
N VAL A 86 10.46 4.43 -8.29
CA VAL A 86 9.61 4.80 -9.43
C VAL A 86 8.70 3.65 -9.88
N GLY A 87 8.82 2.48 -9.25
CA GLY A 87 7.97 1.30 -9.43
C GLY A 87 6.92 1.13 -8.32
N GLY A 88 6.65 2.17 -7.53
CA GLY A 88 5.75 2.12 -6.37
C GLY A 88 6.35 1.39 -5.17
N SER A 89 5.63 1.38 -4.05
CA SER A 89 5.97 0.53 -2.89
C SER A 89 5.99 -0.96 -3.24
N THR A 90 5.39 -1.36 -4.36
CA THR A 90 5.50 -2.72 -4.91
C THR A 90 6.97 -3.09 -5.13
N ALA A 91 7.77 -2.23 -5.79
CA ALA A 91 9.19 -2.47 -5.99
C ALA A 91 9.95 -2.57 -4.65
N GLY A 92 9.61 -1.74 -3.67
CA GLY A 92 10.19 -1.77 -2.33
C GLY A 92 9.88 -3.07 -1.58
N ASN A 93 8.62 -3.50 -1.56
CA ASN A 93 8.21 -4.76 -0.94
C ASN A 93 8.92 -5.98 -1.58
N LEU A 94 9.02 -6.01 -2.91
CA LEU A 94 9.76 -7.06 -3.61
C LEU A 94 11.24 -7.04 -3.21
N ALA A 95 11.88 -5.87 -3.27
CA ALA A 95 13.30 -5.74 -2.95
C ALA A 95 13.63 -6.13 -1.50
N MET A 96 12.81 -5.70 -0.52
CA MET A 96 12.99 -6.07 0.89
C MET A 96 12.97 -7.58 1.09
N ILE A 97 11.98 -8.27 0.50
CA ILE A 97 11.83 -9.72 0.66
C ILE A 97 12.95 -10.48 -0.05
N LEU A 98 13.25 -10.13 -1.31
CA LEU A 98 14.30 -10.77 -2.10
C LEU A 98 15.70 -10.56 -1.49
N ALA A 99 15.94 -9.42 -0.86
CA ALA A 99 17.21 -9.14 -0.20
C ALA A 99 17.40 -9.90 1.11
N THR A 100 16.31 -10.21 1.82
CA THR A 100 16.35 -10.84 3.15
C THR A 100 16.15 -12.35 3.13
N CYS A 101 15.32 -12.88 2.24
CA CYS A 101 14.93 -14.29 2.23
C CYS A 101 15.34 -14.97 0.92
N LYS A 102 15.98 -16.13 1.02
CA LYS A 102 16.38 -16.96 -0.12
C LYS A 102 15.39 -18.10 -0.32
N GLN A 103 15.54 -18.82 -1.43
CA GLN A 103 14.72 -19.99 -1.76
C GLN A 103 14.76 -21.03 -0.64
N GLY A 104 13.56 -21.44 -0.19
CA GLY A 104 13.36 -22.43 0.84
C GLY A 104 13.54 -21.95 2.29
N GLU A 105 13.99 -20.71 2.50
CA GLU A 105 14.07 -20.11 3.83
C GLU A 105 12.70 -19.66 4.34
N LYS A 106 12.48 -19.73 5.66
CA LYS A 106 11.23 -19.33 6.31
C LYS A 106 11.20 -17.82 6.57
N ILE A 107 9.99 -17.26 6.49
CA ILE A 107 9.71 -15.85 6.77
C ILE A 107 8.32 -15.71 7.41
N LEU A 108 8.21 -14.95 8.51
CA LEU A 108 6.93 -14.63 9.15
C LEU A 108 6.24 -13.50 8.38
N VAL A 109 4.96 -13.63 8.10
CA VAL A 109 4.23 -12.66 7.27
C VAL A 109 2.82 -12.43 7.79
N GLN A 110 2.44 -11.18 8.02
CA GLN A 110 1.06 -10.81 8.26
C GLN A 110 0.16 -11.28 7.10
N ARG A 111 -0.88 -12.09 7.38
CA ARG A 111 -1.69 -12.76 6.35
C ARG A 111 -2.49 -11.79 5.47
N ASN A 112 -2.96 -10.69 6.02
CA ASN A 112 -3.73 -9.66 5.31
C ASN A 112 -2.86 -8.51 4.78
N CYS A 113 -1.63 -8.83 4.33
CA CYS A 113 -0.75 -7.89 3.65
C CYS A 113 -1.15 -7.66 2.19
N HIS A 114 -0.56 -6.63 1.57
CA HIS A 114 -0.77 -6.32 0.16
C HIS A 114 -0.19 -7.41 -0.76
N LYS A 115 -0.81 -7.62 -1.93
CA LYS A 115 -0.38 -8.63 -2.92
C LYS A 115 1.10 -8.53 -3.34
N SER A 116 1.73 -7.36 -3.25
CA SER A 116 3.15 -7.20 -3.57
C SER A 116 4.06 -7.99 -2.62
N VAL A 117 3.67 -8.13 -1.36
CA VAL A 117 4.38 -9.00 -0.39
C VAL A 117 4.29 -10.44 -0.86
N MET A 118 3.09 -10.92 -1.22
CA MET A 118 2.90 -12.28 -1.75
C MET A 118 3.71 -12.56 -3.01
N ASN A 119 3.76 -11.58 -3.92
CA ASN A 119 4.59 -11.68 -5.12
C ASN A 119 6.08 -11.78 -4.78
N GLY A 120 6.55 -11.00 -3.78
CA GLY A 120 7.94 -11.07 -3.30
C GLY A 120 8.29 -12.45 -2.74
N LEU A 121 7.39 -13.03 -1.94
CA LEU A 121 7.57 -14.38 -1.38
C LEU A 121 7.65 -15.46 -2.47
N GLU A 122 6.79 -15.38 -3.48
CA GLU A 122 6.80 -16.31 -4.62
C GLU A 122 8.09 -16.17 -5.44
N LEU A 123 8.52 -14.94 -5.75
CA LEU A 123 9.74 -14.68 -6.49
C LEU A 123 11.00 -15.12 -5.73
N ALA A 124 11.03 -14.95 -4.41
CA ALA A 124 12.10 -15.45 -3.55
C ALA A 124 12.10 -16.97 -3.42
N GLY A 125 10.99 -17.65 -3.73
CA GLY A 125 10.79 -19.07 -3.41
C GLY A 125 10.81 -19.33 -1.91
N ALA A 126 10.39 -18.37 -1.10
CA ALA A 126 10.37 -18.41 0.35
C ALA A 126 9.33 -19.42 0.88
N LYS A 127 9.48 -19.83 2.13
CA LYS A 127 8.47 -20.60 2.89
C LYS A 127 7.79 -19.66 3.90
N PRO A 128 6.65 -19.03 3.53
CA PRO A 128 5.96 -18.14 4.44
C PRO A 128 5.25 -18.87 5.55
N VAL A 129 5.34 -18.31 6.75
CA VAL A 129 4.52 -18.65 7.90
C VAL A 129 3.58 -17.47 8.13
N PHE A 130 2.31 -17.65 7.86
CA PHE A 130 1.31 -16.57 7.91
C PHE A 130 0.75 -16.38 9.30
N LEU A 131 0.66 -15.13 9.71
CA LEU A 131 0.11 -14.65 10.97
C LEU A 131 -1.29 -14.12 10.73
N ALA A 132 -2.30 -14.79 11.25
CA ALA A 132 -3.69 -14.41 11.04
C ALA A 132 -4.01 -13.06 11.70
N PRO A 133 -4.76 -12.17 11.01
CA PRO A 133 -5.23 -10.94 11.61
C PRO A 133 -6.33 -11.23 12.65
N ASN A 134 -6.43 -10.36 13.66
CA ASN A 134 -7.52 -10.42 14.62
C ASN A 134 -8.72 -9.61 14.11
N TRP A 135 -9.89 -10.10 14.44
CA TRP A 135 -11.10 -9.31 14.34
C TRP A 135 -11.16 -8.29 15.49
N ASP A 136 -11.41 -7.02 15.16
CA ASP A 136 -11.59 -5.95 16.14
C ASP A 136 -13.06 -5.51 16.11
N ASP A 137 -13.77 -5.72 17.24
CA ASP A 137 -15.19 -5.40 17.37
C ASP A 137 -15.47 -3.89 17.40
N ASN A 138 -14.48 -3.05 17.76
CA ASN A 138 -14.63 -1.59 17.76
C ASN A 138 -14.68 -1.03 16.34
N VAL A 139 -13.89 -1.59 15.44
CA VAL A 139 -13.84 -1.17 14.05
C VAL A 139 -14.53 -2.16 13.10
N LYS A 140 -15.06 -3.28 13.59
CA LYS A 140 -15.84 -4.31 12.89
C LYS A 140 -15.16 -4.85 11.62
N ARG A 141 -13.85 -5.13 11.72
CA ARG A 141 -13.06 -5.74 10.64
C ARG A 141 -11.83 -6.47 11.16
N TYR A 142 -11.21 -7.25 10.30
CA TYR A 142 -9.88 -7.80 10.56
C TYR A 142 -8.84 -6.67 10.48
N THR A 143 -7.92 -6.60 11.45
CA THR A 143 -6.88 -5.57 11.57
C THR A 143 -5.48 -6.19 11.45
N SER A 144 -4.67 -6.13 12.51
CA SER A 144 -3.33 -6.75 12.57
C SER A 144 -3.38 -8.09 13.29
N PRO A 145 -2.35 -8.95 13.19
CA PRO A 145 -2.16 -10.05 14.13
C PRO A 145 -2.00 -9.52 15.56
N SER A 146 -2.35 -10.33 16.55
CA SER A 146 -2.10 -9.97 17.94
C SER A 146 -0.61 -10.14 18.30
N TYR A 147 -0.17 -9.46 19.36
CA TYR A 147 1.19 -9.66 19.87
C TYR A 147 1.46 -11.12 20.22
N GLU A 148 0.50 -11.80 20.86
CA GLU A 148 0.62 -13.20 21.28
C GLU A 148 0.77 -14.13 20.07
N THR A 149 0.09 -13.82 18.95
CA THR A 149 0.27 -14.58 17.69
C THR A 149 1.68 -14.40 17.14
N VAL A 150 2.19 -13.17 17.12
CA VAL A 150 3.56 -12.86 16.65
C VAL A 150 4.60 -13.51 17.57
N GLU A 151 4.44 -13.37 18.88
CA GLU A 151 5.33 -13.97 19.87
C GLU A 151 5.41 -15.49 19.74
N ALA A 152 4.25 -16.16 19.69
CA ALA A 152 4.20 -17.61 19.53
C ALA A 152 4.84 -18.07 18.21
N ALA A 153 4.63 -17.33 17.12
CA ALA A 153 5.23 -17.64 15.83
C ALA A 153 6.76 -17.50 15.84
N ILE A 154 7.30 -16.47 16.47
CA ILE A 154 8.76 -16.27 16.64
C ILE A 154 9.34 -17.42 17.47
N GLU A 155 8.68 -17.84 18.55
CA GLU A 155 9.15 -18.93 19.43
C GLU A 155 9.09 -20.29 18.73
N GLN A 156 8.09 -20.52 17.88
CA GLN A 156 7.97 -21.75 17.08
C GLN A 156 8.94 -21.80 15.89
N HIS A 157 9.32 -20.64 15.36
CA HIS A 157 10.17 -20.50 14.17
C HIS A 157 11.30 -19.49 14.39
N PRO A 158 12.23 -19.77 15.34
CA PRO A 158 13.31 -18.80 15.68
C PRO A 158 14.37 -18.66 14.58
N ASP A 159 14.32 -19.48 13.54
CA ASP A 159 15.22 -19.55 12.39
C ASP A 159 14.73 -18.74 11.19
N VAL A 160 13.63 -18.00 11.31
CA VAL A 160 13.10 -17.19 10.21
C VAL A 160 14.02 -16.03 9.85
N GLN A 161 14.02 -15.67 8.57
CA GLN A 161 14.90 -14.64 8.03
C GLN A 161 14.38 -13.21 8.27
N ALA A 162 13.08 -13.03 8.43
CA ALA A 162 12.46 -11.75 8.74
C ALA A 162 11.02 -11.91 9.24
N LEU A 163 10.48 -10.81 9.81
CA LEU A 163 9.07 -10.59 10.10
C LEU A 163 8.54 -9.47 9.20
N VAL A 164 7.52 -9.74 8.39
CA VAL A 164 6.88 -8.76 7.50
C VAL A 164 5.53 -8.35 8.07
N LEU A 165 5.36 -7.06 8.34
CA LEU A 165 4.14 -6.47 8.89
C LEU A 165 3.64 -5.32 8.03
N THR A 166 2.33 -5.02 8.09
CA THR A 166 1.70 -3.85 7.47
C THR A 166 1.25 -2.90 8.58
N TYR A 167 1.69 -1.65 8.55
CA TYR A 167 1.38 -0.64 9.55
C TYR A 167 1.41 0.77 8.94
N PRO A 168 0.36 1.59 9.12
CA PRO A 168 -0.95 1.19 9.63
C PRO A 168 -1.68 0.24 8.67
N ASP A 169 -2.86 -0.26 9.06
CA ASP A 169 -3.74 -0.92 8.11
C ASP A 169 -4.28 0.08 7.06
N TYR A 170 -4.98 -0.39 6.05
CA TYR A 170 -5.52 0.46 4.97
C TYR A 170 -6.44 1.58 5.47
N PHE A 171 -7.13 1.34 6.59
CA PHE A 171 -8.05 2.29 7.23
C PHE A 171 -7.35 3.23 8.24
N GLY A 172 -6.03 3.14 8.37
CA GLY A 172 -5.25 3.96 9.29
C GLY A 172 -5.25 3.45 10.74
N GLN A 173 -5.69 2.19 10.97
CA GLN A 173 -5.64 1.62 12.31
C GLN A 173 -4.21 1.24 12.68
N THR A 174 -3.75 1.77 13.80
CA THR A 174 -2.44 1.46 14.38
C THR A 174 -2.56 0.41 15.48
N TYR A 175 -1.44 -0.22 15.81
CA TYR A 175 -1.33 -1.24 16.86
C TYR A 175 0.05 -1.15 17.54
N ASN A 176 0.28 -1.95 18.59
CA ASN A 176 1.55 -1.91 19.32
C ASN A 176 2.70 -2.60 18.54
N LEU A 177 3.07 -1.97 17.40
CA LEU A 177 4.15 -2.44 16.53
C LEU A 177 5.49 -2.50 17.27
N LYS A 178 5.78 -1.52 18.14
CA LYS A 178 7.03 -1.47 18.92
C LYS A 178 7.29 -2.75 19.70
N LYS A 179 6.25 -3.26 20.39
CA LYS A 179 6.37 -4.50 21.17
C LYS A 179 6.69 -5.72 20.30
N MET A 180 6.13 -5.77 19.08
CA MET A 180 6.41 -6.85 18.12
C MET A 180 7.84 -6.76 17.57
N ILE A 181 8.30 -5.54 17.25
CA ILE A 181 9.69 -5.29 16.83
C ILE A 181 10.67 -5.71 17.92
N ASP A 182 10.42 -5.30 19.18
CA ASP A 182 11.31 -5.64 20.30
C ASP A 182 11.39 -7.15 20.50
N LYS A 183 10.28 -7.88 20.36
CA LYS A 183 10.29 -9.34 20.45
C LYS A 183 11.08 -9.98 19.31
N ALA A 184 10.91 -9.53 18.06
CA ALA A 184 11.68 -10.03 16.92
C ALA A 184 13.19 -9.78 17.08
N HIS A 185 13.55 -8.59 17.54
CA HIS A 185 14.96 -8.23 17.79
C HIS A 185 15.63 -9.05 18.88
N GLN A 186 14.89 -9.54 19.90
CA GLN A 186 15.43 -10.48 20.89
C GLN A 186 15.95 -11.77 20.25
N TYR A 187 15.40 -12.16 19.12
CA TYR A 187 15.81 -13.32 18.32
C TYR A 187 16.68 -12.95 17.13
N ASN A 188 17.15 -11.69 17.06
CA ASN A 188 17.89 -11.12 15.94
C ASN A 188 17.16 -11.23 14.57
N ILE A 189 15.83 -11.26 14.58
CA ILE A 189 14.98 -11.31 13.41
C ILE A 189 14.71 -9.87 12.94
N PRO A 190 15.10 -9.46 11.71
CA PRO A 190 14.78 -8.15 11.17
C PRO A 190 13.29 -7.99 10.90
N VAL A 191 12.77 -6.76 11.07
CA VAL A 191 11.37 -6.43 10.85
C VAL A 191 11.24 -5.52 9.64
N LEU A 192 10.51 -5.99 8.63
CA LEU A 192 10.20 -5.30 7.39
C LEU A 192 8.77 -4.77 7.46
N VAL A 193 8.56 -3.48 7.26
CA VAL A 193 7.24 -2.88 7.41
C VAL A 193 6.75 -2.25 6.10
N ASP A 194 5.61 -2.74 5.61
CA ASP A 194 4.83 -2.05 4.61
C ASP A 194 4.03 -0.91 5.28
N GLU A 195 4.63 0.28 5.32
CA GLU A 195 4.03 1.52 5.82
C GLU A 195 3.50 2.38 4.65
N ALA A 196 2.93 1.75 3.62
CA ALA A 196 2.50 2.44 2.41
C ALA A 196 1.53 3.61 2.67
N HIS A 197 0.78 3.59 3.76
CA HIS A 197 -0.18 4.63 4.14
C HIS A 197 0.33 5.60 5.23
N GLY A 198 1.60 5.52 5.64
CA GLY A 198 2.10 6.22 6.83
C GLY A 198 3.21 7.26 6.58
N VAL A 199 3.52 7.65 5.34
CA VAL A 199 4.62 8.60 5.06
C VAL A 199 4.50 9.92 5.84
N HIS A 200 3.29 10.39 6.14
CA HIS A 200 3.03 11.60 6.92
C HIS A 200 3.21 11.41 8.43
N PHE A 201 3.37 10.18 8.94
CA PHE A 201 3.68 9.92 10.34
C PHE A 201 5.05 10.51 10.75
N ALA A 202 5.94 10.71 9.79
CA ALA A 202 7.19 11.44 10.00
C ALA A 202 6.99 12.88 10.52
N LEU A 203 5.81 13.47 10.35
CA LEU A 203 5.47 14.80 10.86
C LEU A 203 5.30 14.83 12.39
N GLY A 204 5.14 13.66 13.05
CA GLY A 204 4.90 13.56 14.48
C GLY A 204 3.50 14.00 14.91
N ASP A 205 3.33 14.25 16.21
CA ASP A 205 2.03 14.62 16.79
C ASP A 205 1.26 15.69 15.99
N PRO A 206 -0.02 15.49 15.69
CA PRO A 206 -0.96 14.48 16.21
C PRO A 206 -1.06 13.18 15.39
N PHE A 207 -0.16 12.95 14.44
CA PHE A 207 -0.11 11.70 13.68
C PHE A 207 0.56 10.59 14.50
N PRO A 208 0.23 9.32 14.24
CA PRO A 208 0.88 8.19 14.91
C PRO A 208 2.40 8.17 14.72
N ALA A 209 3.11 7.46 15.61
CA ALA A 209 4.53 7.20 15.40
C ALA A 209 4.74 6.29 14.18
N SER A 210 5.69 6.65 13.29
CA SER A 210 6.06 5.84 12.13
C SER A 210 6.78 4.56 12.56
N ALA A 211 6.70 3.51 11.74
CA ALA A 211 7.48 2.28 11.90
C ALA A 211 8.99 2.57 11.97
N ILE A 212 9.45 3.63 11.31
CA ILE A 212 10.83 4.15 11.42
C ILE A 212 11.15 4.53 12.87
N GLN A 213 10.30 5.36 13.49
CA GLN A 213 10.46 5.80 14.88
C GLN A 213 10.29 4.66 15.89
N LEU A 214 9.51 3.64 15.53
CA LEU A 214 9.28 2.44 16.35
C LEU A 214 10.40 1.42 16.23
N GLY A 215 11.37 1.62 15.33
CA GLY A 215 12.61 0.84 15.26
C GLY A 215 12.56 -0.36 14.31
N ALA A 216 11.71 -0.33 13.27
CA ALA A 216 11.76 -1.30 12.18
C ALA A 216 13.12 -1.26 11.47
N ASP A 217 13.50 -2.34 10.77
CA ASP A 217 14.80 -2.44 10.09
C ASP A 217 14.73 -1.94 8.64
N ALA A 218 13.61 -2.16 7.96
CA ALA A 218 13.31 -1.59 6.66
C ALA A 218 11.82 -1.19 6.59
N VAL A 219 11.55 -0.04 5.95
CA VAL A 219 10.20 0.53 5.85
C VAL A 219 9.95 1.04 4.44
N VAL A 220 8.80 0.68 3.84
CA VAL A 220 8.40 1.22 2.54
C VAL A 220 7.22 2.18 2.68
N HIS A 221 7.33 3.36 2.06
CA HIS A 221 6.28 4.37 1.97
C HIS A 221 5.78 4.55 0.54
N SER A 222 4.48 4.46 0.30
CA SER A 222 3.88 5.01 -0.93
C SER A 222 3.69 6.52 -0.74
N ALA A 223 4.70 7.33 -1.12
CA ALA A 223 4.64 8.77 -0.92
C ALA A 223 3.37 9.39 -1.51
N HIS A 224 3.00 8.94 -2.72
CA HIS A 224 1.84 9.44 -3.47
C HIS A 224 0.47 9.24 -2.80
N LYS A 225 0.37 8.37 -1.77
CA LYS A 225 -0.91 8.13 -1.09
C LYS A 225 -1.25 9.22 -0.08
N MET A 226 -0.25 9.75 0.63
CA MET A 226 -0.47 10.66 1.74
C MET A 226 0.38 11.95 1.67
N ALA A 227 1.40 12.02 0.79
CA ALA A 227 2.19 13.20 0.52
C ALA A 227 1.97 13.69 -0.93
N PRO A 228 2.28 14.95 -1.28
CA PRO A 228 2.05 15.51 -2.61
C PRO A 228 3.09 15.00 -3.64
N ALA A 229 3.08 13.69 -3.90
CA ALA A 229 3.90 13.03 -4.90
C ALA A 229 3.04 12.45 -6.03
N MET A 230 3.62 12.23 -7.20
CA MET A 230 2.94 11.62 -8.32
C MET A 230 2.70 10.13 -8.08
N THR A 231 1.63 9.58 -8.66
CA THR A 231 1.32 8.15 -8.58
C THR A 231 2.54 7.31 -8.93
N MET A 232 2.79 6.22 -8.18
CA MET A 232 3.96 5.33 -8.19
C MET A 232 5.17 5.86 -7.40
N ALA A 233 5.32 7.15 -7.16
CA ALA A 233 6.42 7.68 -6.37
C ALA A 233 6.37 7.16 -4.93
N SER A 234 7.46 6.52 -4.48
CA SER A 234 7.55 5.83 -3.18
C SER A 234 8.98 5.90 -2.62
N TYR A 235 9.14 5.63 -1.33
CA TYR A 235 10.46 5.53 -0.67
C TYR A 235 10.64 4.14 -0.10
N LEU A 236 11.89 3.65 -0.11
CA LEU A 236 12.33 2.52 0.71
C LEU A 236 13.43 2.99 1.67
N HIS A 237 13.21 2.82 2.95
CA HIS A 237 14.10 3.23 4.03
C HIS A 237 14.78 2.03 4.64
N ILE A 238 16.10 2.13 4.86
CA ILE A 238 16.89 1.15 5.61
C ILE A 238 17.41 1.84 6.87
N LEU A 239 17.22 1.19 8.01
CA LEU A 239 17.49 1.78 9.33
C LEU A 239 18.61 1.08 10.09
N THR A 240 18.88 -0.18 9.81
CA THR A 240 19.82 -0.97 10.59
C THR A 240 20.69 -1.88 9.72
N PRO A 241 21.88 -2.27 10.18
CA PRO A 241 22.78 -3.18 9.45
C PRO A 241 22.27 -4.64 9.39
N ARG A 242 21.10 -4.97 10.00
CA ARG A 242 20.45 -6.27 9.80
C ARG A 242 19.99 -6.45 8.36
N ILE A 243 19.83 -5.36 7.62
CA ILE A 243 19.46 -5.38 6.21
C ILE A 243 20.68 -5.03 5.36
N ASP A 244 21.02 -5.91 4.44
CA ASP A 244 22.11 -5.67 3.48
C ASP A 244 21.66 -4.67 2.41
N THR A 245 22.09 -3.42 2.56
CA THR A 245 21.77 -2.32 1.64
C THR A 245 22.26 -2.58 0.22
N THR A 246 23.37 -3.30 0.05
CA THR A 246 23.91 -3.65 -1.27
C THR A 246 22.98 -4.63 -2.00
N ARG A 247 22.44 -5.60 -1.28
CA ARG A 247 21.44 -6.53 -1.86
C ARG A 247 20.13 -5.82 -2.20
N ILE A 248 19.68 -4.87 -1.34
CA ILE A 248 18.52 -4.02 -1.66
C ILE A 248 18.75 -3.27 -2.97
N ALA A 249 19.89 -2.58 -3.12
CA ALA A 249 20.24 -1.83 -4.34
C ALA A 249 20.25 -2.74 -5.59
N HIS A 250 20.84 -3.95 -5.46
CA HIS A 250 20.86 -4.94 -6.54
C HIS A 250 19.44 -5.32 -6.99
N TYR A 251 18.53 -5.63 -6.06
CA TYR A 251 17.16 -6.01 -6.43
C TYR A 251 16.34 -4.82 -6.94
N LEU A 252 16.56 -3.62 -6.42
CA LEU A 252 15.92 -2.42 -6.96
C LEU A 252 16.36 -2.17 -8.41
N GLN A 253 17.63 -2.32 -8.73
CA GLN A 253 18.13 -2.24 -10.10
C GLN A 253 17.51 -3.31 -11.02
N ALA A 254 17.30 -4.53 -10.51
CA ALA A 254 16.70 -5.62 -11.30
C ALA A 254 15.19 -5.44 -11.53
N ILE A 255 14.47 -4.76 -10.61
CA ILE A 255 13.01 -4.64 -10.60
C ILE A 255 12.54 -3.34 -11.25
N GLN A 256 13.28 -2.24 -11.07
CA GLN A 256 12.93 -0.94 -11.63
C GLN A 256 13.50 -0.80 -13.04
N SER A 257 12.93 0.12 -13.84
CA SER A 257 13.42 0.41 -15.18
C SER A 257 14.85 0.95 -15.15
N SER A 258 15.66 0.57 -16.14
CA SER A 258 16.98 1.16 -16.36
C SER A 258 16.90 2.63 -16.77
N SER A 259 15.75 3.08 -17.32
CA SER A 259 15.46 4.48 -17.62
C SER A 259 14.30 4.94 -16.70
N PRO A 260 14.61 5.30 -15.44
CA PRO A 260 13.59 5.68 -14.46
C PRO A 260 13.00 7.05 -14.79
N SER A 261 11.76 7.28 -14.40
CA SER A 261 11.10 8.58 -14.61
C SER A 261 11.68 9.67 -13.70
N TYR A 262 12.36 10.64 -14.28
CA TYR A 262 12.88 11.82 -13.57
C TYR A 262 11.74 12.67 -12.97
N ILE A 263 10.59 12.71 -13.63
CA ILE A 263 9.41 13.39 -13.12
C ILE A 263 8.94 12.77 -11.80
N LEU A 264 8.91 11.42 -11.72
CA LEU A 264 8.55 10.73 -10.48
C LEU A 264 9.58 10.99 -9.37
N MET A 265 10.87 10.94 -9.68
CA MET A 265 11.93 11.23 -8.71
C MET A 265 11.90 12.68 -8.23
N ALA A 266 11.69 13.65 -9.13
CA ALA A 266 11.52 15.04 -8.76
C ALA A 266 10.29 15.24 -7.87
N SER A 267 9.19 14.53 -8.14
CA SER A 267 8.01 14.57 -7.27
C SER A 267 8.28 14.04 -5.86
N LEU A 268 9.17 13.05 -5.71
CA LEU A 268 9.62 12.57 -4.40
C LEU A 268 10.44 13.63 -3.66
N ASP A 269 11.40 14.28 -4.33
CA ASP A 269 12.20 15.34 -3.74
C ASP A 269 11.32 16.52 -3.29
N MET A 270 10.35 16.94 -4.11
CA MET A 270 9.36 17.95 -3.76
C MET A 270 8.45 17.53 -2.60
N ALA A 271 8.01 16.26 -2.57
CA ALA A 271 7.19 15.73 -1.48
C ALA A 271 7.96 15.69 -0.15
N ARG A 272 9.24 15.28 -0.17
CA ARG A 272 10.12 15.35 0.99
C ARG A 272 10.26 16.81 1.48
N HIS A 273 10.53 17.74 0.57
CA HIS A 273 10.62 19.17 0.89
C HIS A 273 9.32 19.69 1.54
N PHE A 274 8.17 19.35 0.98
CA PHE A 274 6.87 19.72 1.56
C PHE A 274 6.72 19.19 2.98
N LEU A 275 6.99 17.90 3.21
CA LEU A 275 6.89 17.30 4.54
C LEU A 275 7.88 17.90 5.53
N ALA A 276 9.12 18.12 5.11
CA ALA A 276 10.17 18.67 5.99
C ALA A 276 9.90 20.10 6.43
N ASN A 277 9.16 20.87 5.64
CA ASN A 277 8.79 22.26 5.93
C ASN A 277 7.36 22.41 6.47
N PHE A 278 6.67 21.30 6.75
CA PHE A 278 5.30 21.29 7.25
C PHE A 278 5.25 21.69 8.73
N SER A 279 4.86 22.91 9.00
CA SER A 279 4.89 23.50 10.34
C SER A 279 3.84 22.93 11.31
N ALA A 280 4.06 23.10 12.61
CA ALA A 280 3.07 22.76 13.63
C ALA A 280 1.76 23.53 13.45
N GLY A 281 1.82 24.78 12.97
CA GLY A 281 0.63 25.57 12.68
C GLY A 281 -0.21 25.00 11.54
N GLU A 282 0.42 24.45 10.50
CA GLU A 282 -0.25 23.77 9.40
C GLU A 282 -0.90 22.46 9.86
N ARG A 283 -0.20 21.67 10.69
CA ARG A 283 -0.78 20.46 11.30
C ARG A 283 -2.10 20.77 12.05
N ILE A 284 -2.08 21.80 12.88
CA ILE A 284 -3.29 22.23 13.63
C ILE A 284 -4.42 22.62 12.67
N LYS A 285 -4.13 23.34 11.59
CA LYS A 285 -5.15 23.74 10.60
C LYS A 285 -5.73 22.52 9.89
N VAL A 286 -4.88 21.55 9.52
CA VAL A 286 -5.32 20.30 8.88
C VAL A 286 -6.25 19.52 9.82
N ILE A 287 -5.87 19.32 11.09
CA ILE A 287 -6.69 18.57 12.05
C ILE A 287 -8.04 19.25 12.29
N LYS A 288 -8.06 20.58 12.40
CA LYS A 288 -9.34 21.31 12.50
C LYS A 288 -10.23 21.11 11.27
N SER A 289 -9.63 21.06 10.08
CA SER A 289 -10.33 20.77 8.83
C SER A 289 -10.87 19.35 8.80
N VAL A 290 -10.08 18.36 9.22
CA VAL A 290 -10.48 16.95 9.35
C VAL A 290 -11.72 16.83 10.26
N GLU A 291 -11.66 17.41 11.46
CA GLU A 291 -12.78 17.34 12.41
C GLU A 291 -14.04 18.04 11.86
N TYR A 292 -13.87 19.13 11.14
CA TYR A 292 -15.00 19.80 10.50
C TYR A 292 -15.64 18.93 9.40
N VAL A 293 -14.83 18.37 8.49
CA VAL A 293 -15.31 17.46 7.44
C VAL A 293 -15.98 16.22 8.05
N LYS A 294 -15.37 15.62 9.08
CA LYS A 294 -15.95 14.49 9.81
C LYS A 294 -17.31 14.83 10.43
N THR A 295 -17.46 16.04 10.96
CA THR A 295 -18.73 16.53 11.52
C THR A 295 -19.79 16.65 10.43
N LEU A 296 -19.46 17.18 9.25
CA LEU A 296 -20.38 17.27 8.11
C LEU A 296 -20.89 15.88 7.69
N PHE A 297 -20.01 14.90 7.54
CA PHE A 297 -20.42 13.53 7.22
C PHE A 297 -21.27 12.93 8.35
N SER A 298 -20.88 13.12 9.61
CA SER A 298 -21.58 12.56 10.79
C SER A 298 -22.97 13.16 11.04
N ALA A 299 -23.28 14.32 10.44
CA ALA A 299 -24.60 14.91 10.50
C ALA A 299 -25.68 14.10 9.76
N PHE A 300 -25.28 13.15 8.90
CA PHE A 300 -26.20 12.30 8.17
C PHE A 300 -26.51 11.00 8.90
N PRO A 301 -27.79 10.56 8.98
CA PRO A 301 -28.20 9.42 9.78
C PRO A 301 -27.87 8.04 9.17
N PHE A 302 -27.26 7.98 7.99
CA PHE A 302 -27.08 6.76 7.20
C PHE A 302 -25.86 5.93 7.62
N TRP A 303 -24.92 6.55 8.32
CA TRP A 303 -23.67 5.94 8.76
C TRP A 303 -23.22 6.48 10.13
N GLU A 304 -22.19 5.85 10.67
CA GLU A 304 -21.55 6.23 11.93
C GLU A 304 -20.03 6.28 11.73
N ALA A 305 -19.38 7.29 12.30
CA ALA A 305 -17.93 7.41 12.23
C ALA A 305 -17.26 6.27 13.01
N VAL A 306 -16.26 5.65 12.41
CA VAL A 306 -15.43 4.59 13.01
C VAL A 306 -14.12 5.21 13.49
N PRO A 307 -13.64 4.89 14.70
CA PRO A 307 -12.34 5.36 15.19
C PRO A 307 -11.19 4.91 14.26
N SER A 308 -10.20 5.77 14.12
CA SER A 308 -8.94 5.47 13.41
C SER A 308 -7.76 6.03 14.21
N GLY A 309 -6.61 5.35 14.16
CA GLY A 309 -5.36 5.86 14.72
C GLY A 309 -4.81 7.03 13.89
N ASP A 310 -5.01 7.00 12.56
CA ASP A 310 -4.63 8.07 11.65
C ASP A 310 -5.81 9.05 11.46
N PRO A 311 -5.69 10.31 11.91
CA PRO A 311 -6.76 11.30 11.82
C PRO A 311 -7.18 11.63 10.38
N LEU A 312 -6.31 11.43 9.37
CA LEU A 312 -6.64 11.70 7.97
C LEU A 312 -7.53 10.62 7.33
N LYS A 313 -7.72 9.49 8.00
CA LYS A 313 -8.56 8.37 7.54
C LYS A 313 -9.96 8.48 8.13
N LEU A 314 -10.89 8.99 7.35
CA LEU A 314 -12.28 9.16 7.74
C LEU A 314 -13.09 7.92 7.33
N THR A 315 -13.28 6.99 8.26
CA THR A 315 -14.05 5.77 8.04
C THR A 315 -15.46 5.91 8.61
N PHE A 316 -16.45 5.49 7.82
CA PHE A 316 -17.85 5.48 8.23
C PHE A 316 -18.44 4.09 8.05
N HIS A 317 -19.08 3.57 9.10
CA HIS A 317 -19.85 2.33 9.07
C HIS A 317 -21.27 2.64 8.58
N VAL A 318 -21.68 2.05 7.47
CA VAL A 318 -23.02 2.21 6.90
C VAL A 318 -24.01 1.39 7.70
N LYS A 319 -25.10 2.02 8.18
CA LYS A 319 -26.12 1.35 9.00
C LYS A 319 -26.80 0.22 8.24
N HIS A 320 -27.17 -0.85 8.93
CA HIS A 320 -27.71 -2.08 8.34
C HIS A 320 -28.95 -1.90 7.45
N SER A 321 -29.69 -0.78 7.60
CA SER A 321 -30.82 -0.45 6.73
C SER A 321 -30.42 -0.03 5.31
N PHE A 322 -29.13 0.15 5.01
CA PHE A 322 -28.63 0.64 3.73
C PHE A 322 -27.57 -0.29 3.14
N SER A 323 -27.59 -0.42 1.81
CA SER A 323 -26.50 -1.06 1.08
C SER A 323 -25.34 -0.08 0.90
N THR A 324 -24.14 -0.43 1.34
CA THR A 324 -22.93 0.39 1.16
C THR A 324 -22.71 0.74 -0.30
N ARG A 325 -22.92 -0.20 -1.23
CA ARG A 325 -22.82 0.03 -2.66
C ARG A 325 -23.81 1.09 -3.15
N SER A 326 -25.06 1.06 -2.66
CA SER A 326 -26.07 2.07 -3.03
C SER A 326 -25.67 3.44 -2.52
N VAL A 327 -25.11 3.52 -1.31
CA VAL A 327 -24.59 4.78 -0.74
C VAL A 327 -23.44 5.32 -1.59
N VAL A 328 -22.46 4.47 -1.94
CA VAL A 328 -21.30 4.86 -2.76
C VAL A 328 -21.75 5.34 -4.14
N ASN A 329 -22.65 4.61 -4.81
CA ASN A 329 -23.16 5.02 -6.11
C ASN A 329 -23.83 6.41 -6.08
N LEU A 330 -24.50 6.76 -4.98
CA LEU A 330 -25.11 8.09 -4.81
C LEU A 330 -24.05 9.16 -4.52
N LEU A 331 -23.03 8.84 -3.71
CA LEU A 331 -21.89 9.73 -3.47
C LEU A 331 -21.17 10.06 -4.79
N GLU A 332 -20.84 9.05 -5.59
CA GLU A 332 -20.16 9.22 -6.88
C GLU A 332 -21.00 10.01 -7.87
N LYS A 333 -22.31 9.75 -7.96
CA LYS A 333 -23.24 10.56 -8.77
C LYS A 333 -23.31 12.01 -8.32
N ALA A 334 -23.12 12.26 -7.02
CA ALA A 334 -23.00 13.61 -6.48
C ALA A 334 -21.59 14.21 -6.66
N GLY A 335 -20.66 13.47 -7.26
CA GLY A 335 -19.26 13.88 -7.47
C GLY A 335 -18.40 13.81 -6.20
N ILE A 336 -18.76 12.94 -5.25
CA ILE A 336 -17.98 12.64 -4.05
C ILE A 336 -17.43 11.21 -4.20
N PHE A 337 -16.12 11.08 -4.39
CA PHE A 337 -15.47 9.80 -4.65
C PHE A 337 -14.74 9.33 -3.38
N PRO A 338 -15.18 8.24 -2.72
CA PRO A 338 -14.46 7.64 -1.61
C PRO A 338 -13.20 6.91 -2.11
N GLU A 339 -12.25 6.71 -1.22
CA GLU A 339 -11.06 5.90 -1.51
C GLU A 339 -11.39 4.42 -1.65
N LEU A 340 -12.22 3.92 -0.73
CA LEU A 340 -12.54 2.50 -0.62
C LEU A 340 -13.94 2.33 -0.01
N ALA A 341 -14.63 1.31 -0.47
CA ALA A 341 -15.82 0.80 0.20
C ALA A 341 -15.73 -0.71 0.40
N THR A 342 -16.07 -1.17 1.59
CA THR A 342 -16.27 -2.57 1.93
C THR A 342 -17.77 -2.89 1.98
N GLU A 343 -18.11 -4.09 2.45
CA GLU A 343 -19.52 -4.47 2.69
C GLU A 343 -20.26 -3.51 3.63
N GLU A 344 -19.54 -2.94 4.61
CA GLU A 344 -20.14 -2.19 5.71
C GLU A 344 -19.53 -0.82 5.93
N GLN A 345 -18.38 -0.51 5.33
CA GLN A 345 -17.64 0.72 5.62
C GLN A 345 -17.24 1.45 4.35
N ILE A 346 -17.19 2.77 4.46
CA ILE A 346 -16.70 3.67 3.43
C ILE A 346 -15.52 4.46 4.03
N LEU A 347 -14.40 4.49 3.32
CA LEU A 347 -13.20 5.23 3.69
C LEU A 347 -13.03 6.45 2.80
N PHE A 348 -12.81 7.61 3.41
CA PHE A 348 -12.35 8.82 2.75
C PHE A 348 -10.97 9.19 3.31
N ILE A 349 -10.13 9.77 2.45
CA ILE A 349 -8.79 10.25 2.83
C ILE A 349 -8.78 11.77 2.73
N HIS A 350 -8.46 12.44 3.86
CA HIS A 350 -8.24 13.87 3.89
C HIS A 350 -6.78 14.20 3.53
N GLY A 351 -6.56 15.26 2.75
CA GLY A 351 -5.22 15.70 2.38
C GLY A 351 -4.49 16.43 3.51
N LEU A 352 -3.18 16.66 3.32
CA LEU A 352 -2.34 17.44 4.24
C LEU A 352 -2.50 18.97 4.06
N VAL A 353 -3.68 19.40 3.65
CA VAL A 353 -4.07 20.82 3.57
C VAL A 353 -5.51 20.97 4.05
N PRO A 354 -5.94 22.14 4.56
CA PRO A 354 -7.34 22.38 4.86
C PRO A 354 -8.22 22.13 3.63
N PHE A 355 -9.36 21.49 3.83
CA PHE A 355 -10.32 21.22 2.76
C PHE A 355 -11.10 22.50 2.42
N GLU A 356 -10.97 22.99 1.18
CA GLU A 356 -11.51 24.29 0.77
C GLU A 356 -12.95 24.22 0.25
N GLN A 357 -13.41 23.05 -0.25
CA GLN A 357 -14.70 22.92 -0.94
C GLN A 357 -15.86 22.57 0.01
N ILE A 358 -15.87 23.17 1.19
CA ILE A 358 -16.82 22.86 2.29
C ILE A 358 -18.29 23.03 1.87
N GLU A 359 -18.63 24.22 1.34
CA GLU A 359 -20.00 24.52 0.91
C GLU A 359 -20.48 23.60 -0.20
N MET A 360 -19.58 23.26 -1.14
CA MET A 360 -19.88 22.33 -2.21
C MET A 360 -20.13 20.91 -1.67
N LEU A 361 -19.28 20.44 -0.71
CA LEU A 361 -19.46 19.14 -0.05
C LEU A 361 -20.80 19.06 0.66
N GLU A 362 -21.14 20.06 1.47
CA GLU A 362 -22.41 20.14 2.19
C GLU A 362 -23.62 20.10 1.22
N LYS A 363 -23.57 20.89 0.16
CA LYS A 363 -24.63 20.90 -0.88
C LYS A 363 -24.79 19.52 -1.51
N ARG A 364 -23.69 18.88 -1.88
CA ARG A 364 -23.71 17.55 -2.53
C ARG A 364 -24.20 16.46 -1.57
N LEU A 365 -23.79 16.48 -0.31
CA LEU A 365 -24.29 15.55 0.70
C LEU A 365 -25.80 15.66 0.89
N LYS A 366 -26.37 16.87 0.89
CA LYS A 366 -27.83 17.08 0.96
C LYS A 366 -28.57 16.45 -0.21
N THR A 367 -27.96 16.34 -1.40
CA THR A 367 -28.64 15.73 -2.57
C THR A 367 -28.82 14.23 -2.45
N ILE A 368 -27.99 13.53 -1.67
CA ILE A 368 -28.10 12.09 -1.49
C ILE A 368 -29.06 11.67 -0.37
N GLU A 369 -29.48 12.60 0.49
CA GLU A 369 -30.32 12.31 1.66
C GLU A 369 -31.69 11.73 1.28
N HIS A 370 -32.39 12.36 0.32
CA HIS A 370 -33.73 11.94 -0.08
C HIS A 370 -33.76 10.57 -0.79
N PRO A 371 -32.85 10.27 -1.74
CA PRO A 371 -32.77 8.94 -2.34
C PRO A 371 -32.45 7.83 -1.33
N LEU A 372 -31.59 8.10 -0.34
CA LEU A 372 -31.24 7.11 0.69
C LEU A 372 -32.43 6.76 1.59
N LYS A 373 -33.26 7.72 1.98
CA LYS A 373 -34.47 7.46 2.76
C LYS A 373 -35.46 6.48 2.09
N LYS A 374 -35.35 6.27 0.78
CA LYS A 374 -36.20 5.37 -0.01
C LYS A 374 -35.54 4.02 -0.32
N SER A 375 -34.31 3.77 0.14
CA SER A 375 -33.58 2.53 -0.15
C SER A 375 -34.07 1.36 0.70
N VAL A 376 -33.95 0.14 0.15
CA VAL A 376 -34.46 -1.10 0.74
C VAL A 376 -33.51 -1.62 1.84
N ASN A 377 -34.05 -2.23 2.89
CA ASN A 377 -33.31 -2.90 3.94
C ASN A 377 -32.35 -3.96 3.42
N ARG A 378 -31.17 -3.99 4.01
CA ARG A 378 -30.13 -5.01 3.80
C ARG A 378 -30.35 -6.18 4.72
N ALA A 379 -30.08 -7.40 4.22
CA ALA A 379 -30.04 -8.59 5.08
C ALA A 379 -28.83 -8.49 6.04
N THR A 380 -29.01 -8.95 7.27
CA THR A 380 -27.94 -9.06 8.27
C THR A 380 -26.87 -10.04 7.76
N ILE A 381 -25.61 -9.64 7.77
CA ILE A 381 -24.52 -10.47 7.30
C ILE A 381 -23.99 -11.31 8.46
N GLU A 382 -24.05 -12.62 8.35
CA GLU A 382 -23.38 -13.51 9.32
C GLU A 382 -21.86 -13.36 9.19
N LYS A 383 -21.17 -13.28 10.34
CA LYS A 383 -19.72 -13.19 10.45
C LYS A 383 -19.09 -14.53 10.04
N ILE A 384 -18.31 -14.53 8.98
CA ILE A 384 -17.55 -15.69 8.54
C ILE A 384 -16.13 -15.61 9.16
N ASN A 385 -15.72 -16.66 9.89
CA ASN A 385 -14.35 -16.77 10.36
C ASN A 385 -13.44 -17.26 9.22
N LEU A 386 -12.71 -16.31 8.62
CA LEU A 386 -11.79 -16.58 7.51
C LEU A 386 -10.43 -17.15 7.98
N PHE A 387 -10.05 -16.91 9.22
CA PHE A 387 -8.73 -17.23 9.76
C PHE A 387 -8.83 -18.04 11.06
N PRO A 388 -9.26 -19.31 10.99
CA PRO A 388 -9.40 -20.16 12.18
C PRO A 388 -8.05 -20.49 12.82
N ASP A 389 -7.01 -20.65 12.00
CA ASP A 389 -5.65 -20.96 12.43
C ASP A 389 -4.86 -19.65 12.58
N LYS A 390 -4.27 -19.41 13.78
CA LYS A 390 -3.56 -18.16 14.07
C LYS A 390 -2.19 -18.11 13.39
N ILE A 391 -1.55 -19.26 13.20
CA ILE A 391 -0.26 -19.44 12.52
C ILE A 391 -0.46 -20.51 11.48
N GLN A 392 -0.17 -20.24 10.22
CA GLN A 392 -0.44 -21.13 9.10
C GLN A 392 0.71 -21.13 8.09
N GLU A 393 1.16 -22.30 7.67
CA GLU A 393 2.03 -22.47 6.49
C GLU A 393 1.16 -22.77 5.24
N LEU A 394 1.73 -22.68 4.04
CA LEU A 394 1.07 -23.13 2.82
C LEU A 394 1.03 -24.65 2.78
N ASP A 395 -0.06 -25.23 2.27
CA ASP A 395 -0.17 -26.68 2.01
C ASP A 395 0.78 -27.15 0.90
N LEU A 396 1.15 -26.22 0.00
CA LEU A 396 2.08 -26.47 -1.10
C LEU A 396 3.03 -25.28 -1.19
N SER A 397 4.33 -25.53 -0.99
CA SER A 397 5.35 -24.46 -1.10
C SER A 397 5.52 -23.99 -2.54
N TYR A 398 6.02 -22.76 -2.74
CA TYR A 398 6.28 -22.21 -4.08
C TYR A 398 7.21 -23.09 -4.92
N GLN A 399 8.15 -23.78 -4.32
CA GLN A 399 9.05 -24.71 -4.99
C GLN A 399 8.32 -25.97 -5.48
N GLU A 400 7.48 -26.55 -4.62
CA GLU A 400 6.70 -27.75 -4.93
C GLU A 400 5.68 -27.50 -6.03
N MET A 401 5.11 -26.28 -6.10
CA MET A 401 4.12 -25.90 -7.13
C MET A 401 4.61 -26.16 -8.55
N ASN A 402 5.92 -26.10 -8.81
CA ASN A 402 6.50 -26.39 -10.12
C ASN A 402 6.32 -27.83 -10.58
N ASN A 403 6.03 -28.75 -9.65
CA ASN A 403 5.81 -30.17 -9.93
C ASN A 403 4.35 -30.50 -10.27
N TYR A 404 3.44 -29.54 -10.14
CA TYR A 404 2.01 -29.71 -10.37
C TYR A 404 1.57 -29.08 -11.68
N THR A 405 0.44 -29.55 -12.20
CA THR A 405 -0.29 -28.91 -13.31
C THR A 405 -1.48 -28.11 -12.73
N THR A 406 -1.95 -27.12 -13.48
CA THR A 406 -3.07 -26.28 -13.04
C THR A 406 -4.32 -26.59 -13.86
N TYR A 407 -5.47 -26.66 -13.21
CA TYR A 407 -6.78 -26.91 -13.83
C TYR A 407 -7.78 -25.86 -13.37
N LEU A 408 -8.61 -25.41 -14.29
CA LEU A 408 -9.75 -24.54 -13.98
C LEU A 408 -10.94 -25.43 -13.63
N VAL A 409 -11.54 -25.21 -12.46
CA VAL A 409 -12.72 -25.93 -12.00
C VAL A 409 -13.82 -24.97 -11.57
N PRO A 410 -15.10 -25.37 -11.59
CA PRO A 410 -16.18 -24.59 -11.00
C PRO A 410 -15.89 -24.28 -9.52
N VAL A 411 -16.31 -23.09 -9.05
CA VAL A 411 -16.02 -22.61 -7.69
C VAL A 411 -16.36 -23.64 -6.62
N LYS A 412 -17.54 -24.28 -6.70
CA LYS A 412 -17.99 -25.28 -5.70
C LYS A 412 -17.19 -26.58 -5.71
N GLU A 413 -16.64 -26.95 -6.86
CA GLU A 413 -15.83 -28.17 -7.02
C GLU A 413 -14.38 -27.96 -6.55
N SER A 414 -13.97 -26.74 -6.28
CA SER A 414 -12.61 -26.41 -5.82
C SER A 414 -12.39 -26.70 -4.33
N ILE A 415 -13.44 -26.92 -3.55
CA ILE A 415 -13.35 -27.14 -2.09
C ILE A 415 -12.50 -28.37 -1.78
N GLY A 416 -11.54 -28.22 -0.85
CA GLY A 416 -10.58 -29.26 -0.47
C GLY A 416 -9.35 -29.35 -1.36
N ALA A 417 -9.37 -28.77 -2.58
CA ALA A 417 -8.20 -28.69 -3.45
C ALA A 417 -7.21 -27.59 -3.00
N ILE A 418 -6.01 -27.57 -3.58
CA ILE A 418 -5.02 -26.53 -3.34
C ILE A 418 -5.13 -25.47 -4.44
N ALA A 419 -5.26 -24.22 -4.06
CA ALA A 419 -5.39 -23.10 -4.98
C ALA A 419 -4.10 -22.87 -5.79
N ALA A 420 -4.24 -22.74 -7.11
CA ALA A 420 -3.13 -22.46 -8.01
C ALA A 420 -3.02 -20.96 -8.37
N GLU A 421 -3.92 -20.16 -7.86
CA GLU A 421 -3.90 -18.69 -7.97
C GLU A 421 -4.45 -18.05 -6.69
N ALA A 422 -4.02 -16.83 -6.42
CA ALA A 422 -4.60 -16.04 -5.34
C ALA A 422 -5.91 -15.41 -5.79
N ILE A 423 -6.92 -15.36 -4.91
CA ILE A 423 -8.18 -14.67 -5.16
C ILE A 423 -8.18 -13.38 -4.35
N ILE A 424 -8.18 -12.25 -5.06
CA ILE A 424 -7.91 -10.94 -4.50
C ILE A 424 -9.07 -9.99 -4.82
N PRO A 425 -9.92 -9.66 -3.84
CA PRO A 425 -10.87 -8.55 -3.95
C PRO A 425 -10.10 -7.23 -4.13
N TYR A 426 -10.59 -6.37 -5.00
CA TYR A 426 -9.94 -5.08 -5.24
C TYR A 426 -10.97 -3.94 -5.38
N PRO A 427 -10.78 -2.85 -4.67
CA PRO A 427 -9.83 -2.64 -3.57
C PRO A 427 -10.17 -3.48 -2.32
N PRO A 428 -9.27 -3.68 -1.31
CA PRO A 428 -7.94 -3.05 -1.15
C PRO A 428 -6.76 -3.85 -1.73
N GLY A 429 -6.96 -5.00 -2.34
CA GLY A 429 -5.88 -5.84 -2.85
C GLY A 429 -5.30 -6.83 -1.83
N ILE A 430 -6.09 -7.20 -0.83
CA ILE A 430 -5.76 -8.20 0.20
C ILE A 430 -6.31 -9.57 -0.25
N PRO A 431 -5.48 -10.63 -0.36
CA PRO A 431 -5.94 -11.94 -0.79
C PRO A 431 -6.86 -12.61 0.24
N VAL A 432 -8.04 -13.04 -0.19
CA VAL A 432 -8.94 -13.93 0.58
C VAL A 432 -8.41 -15.36 0.56
N LEU A 433 -7.93 -15.80 -0.59
CA LEU A 433 -7.32 -17.12 -0.79
C LEU A 433 -5.93 -16.94 -1.37
N LEU A 434 -4.94 -17.66 -0.84
CA LEU A 434 -3.57 -17.62 -1.33
C LEU A 434 -3.30 -18.75 -2.31
N LYS A 435 -2.38 -18.51 -3.24
CA LYS A 435 -1.77 -19.56 -4.05
C LYS A 435 -1.03 -20.54 -3.13
N GLY A 436 -1.30 -21.85 -3.28
CA GLY A 436 -0.75 -22.90 -2.42
C GLY A 436 -1.54 -23.18 -1.13
N GLU A 437 -2.61 -22.45 -0.88
CA GLU A 437 -3.50 -22.64 0.27
C GLU A 437 -4.63 -23.62 -0.07
N ARG A 438 -5.04 -24.44 0.91
CA ARG A 438 -6.19 -25.33 0.76
C ARG A 438 -7.49 -24.56 0.79
N ILE A 439 -8.32 -24.78 -0.22
CA ILE A 439 -9.61 -24.11 -0.38
C ILE A 439 -10.60 -24.66 0.63
N LYS A 440 -11.03 -23.84 1.58
CA LYS A 440 -12.03 -24.18 2.61
C LYS A 440 -13.42 -23.67 2.17
N GLN A 441 -14.48 -24.30 2.70
CA GLN A 441 -15.87 -23.86 2.48
C GLN A 441 -16.07 -22.38 2.83
N ALA A 442 -15.41 -21.90 3.90
CA ALA A 442 -15.48 -20.49 4.33
C ALA A 442 -14.95 -19.51 3.26
N HIS A 443 -13.88 -19.89 2.53
CA HIS A 443 -13.34 -19.07 1.43
C HIS A 443 -14.39 -18.92 0.31
N ILE A 444 -15.04 -20.02 -0.07
CA ILE A 444 -16.04 -20.01 -1.14
C ILE A 444 -17.28 -19.21 -0.72
N ALA A 445 -17.80 -19.42 0.47
CA ALA A 445 -18.95 -18.68 0.98
C ALA A 445 -18.69 -17.17 1.04
N HIS A 446 -17.46 -16.76 1.43
CA HIS A 446 -17.08 -15.36 1.42
C HIS A 446 -16.95 -14.80 0.00
N LEU A 447 -16.37 -15.55 -0.93
CA LEU A 447 -16.24 -15.16 -2.33
C LEU A 447 -17.59 -14.99 -3.03
N GLU A 448 -18.51 -15.94 -2.88
CA GLU A 448 -19.87 -15.85 -3.43
C GLU A 448 -20.55 -14.57 -2.94
N LYS A 449 -20.42 -14.26 -1.66
CA LYS A 449 -20.96 -13.06 -1.04
C LYS A 449 -20.35 -11.75 -1.62
N LEU A 450 -19.02 -11.72 -1.80
CA LEU A 450 -18.34 -10.56 -2.42
C LEU A 450 -18.81 -10.34 -3.87
N VAL A 451 -18.99 -11.44 -4.63
CA VAL A 451 -19.49 -11.38 -6.02
C VAL A 451 -20.94 -10.87 -6.06
N GLU A 452 -21.83 -11.38 -5.19
CA GLU A 452 -23.22 -10.89 -5.08
C GLU A 452 -23.28 -9.39 -4.78
N GLN A 453 -22.34 -8.89 -3.99
CA GLN A 453 -22.22 -7.46 -3.69
C GLN A 453 -21.56 -6.67 -4.81
N GLY A 454 -21.07 -7.35 -5.86
CA GLY A 454 -20.44 -6.76 -7.03
C GLY A 454 -19.04 -6.22 -6.76
N VAL A 455 -18.35 -6.78 -5.76
CA VAL A 455 -16.94 -6.51 -5.54
C VAL A 455 -16.14 -7.08 -6.73
N ARG A 456 -15.24 -6.27 -7.27
CA ARG A 456 -14.37 -6.73 -8.37
C ARG A 456 -13.32 -7.67 -7.80
N ILE A 457 -13.25 -8.89 -8.33
CA ILE A 457 -12.21 -9.85 -7.98
C ILE A 457 -11.14 -9.83 -9.08
N GLN A 458 -9.88 -9.71 -8.68
CA GLN A 458 -8.74 -9.79 -9.59
C GLN A 458 -8.41 -11.26 -9.88
N HIS A 459 -9.12 -11.88 -10.80
CA HIS A 459 -8.76 -13.16 -11.38
C HIS A 459 -9.16 -13.20 -12.87
N ARG A 460 -8.58 -14.12 -13.64
CA ARG A 460 -8.70 -14.11 -15.11
C ARG A 460 -9.89 -14.91 -15.63
N ASP A 461 -10.41 -15.87 -14.85
CA ASP A 461 -11.35 -16.88 -15.31
C ASP A 461 -12.63 -16.91 -14.46
N SER A 462 -13.69 -17.54 -14.94
CA SER A 462 -14.98 -17.68 -14.25
C SER A 462 -15.04 -18.80 -13.20
N GLY A 463 -13.93 -19.56 -13.00
CA GLY A 463 -13.77 -20.64 -12.00
C GLY A 463 -12.62 -20.37 -11.07
N VAL A 464 -12.13 -21.39 -10.40
CA VAL A 464 -10.94 -21.37 -9.55
C VAL A 464 -9.86 -22.28 -10.13
N ARG A 465 -8.63 -21.79 -10.26
CA ARG A 465 -7.50 -22.64 -10.66
C ARG A 465 -6.99 -23.42 -9.46
N ILE A 466 -6.85 -24.73 -9.63
CA ILE A 466 -6.35 -25.65 -8.61
C ILE A 466 -5.12 -26.40 -9.11
N TYR A 467 -4.29 -26.88 -8.18
CA TYR A 467 -3.18 -27.78 -8.46
C TYR A 467 -3.66 -29.24 -8.46
N ARG A 468 -3.15 -30.05 -9.41
CA ARG A 468 -3.25 -31.52 -9.45
C ARG A 468 -1.88 -32.10 -9.76
N ASN A 469 -1.63 -33.32 -9.24
CA ASN A 469 -0.41 -34.05 -9.58
C ASN A 469 -0.29 -34.26 -11.08
N LYS A 470 0.94 -34.20 -11.61
CA LYS A 470 1.23 -34.57 -13.01
C LYS A 470 0.88 -36.04 -13.20
N GLY A 471 -0.23 -36.35 -13.85
CA GLY A 471 -0.69 -37.73 -14.11
C GLY A 471 -2.05 -38.08 -13.56
N GLU A 472 -2.64 -37.29 -12.68
CA GLU A 472 -4.06 -37.43 -12.28
C GLU A 472 -4.95 -36.75 -13.35
N ARG A 473 -5.82 -37.55 -14.00
CA ARG A 473 -6.83 -37.10 -14.97
C ARG A 473 -8.13 -36.68 -14.28
#